data_694a10893bb1b6b0a6f2932bcc664e77
#
_entry.id   694a10893bb1b6b0a6f2932bcc664e77
#
_cell.length_a   1.000
_cell.length_b   1.000
_cell.length_c   1.000
_cell.angle_alpha   90.00
_cell.angle_beta   90.00
_cell.angle_gamma   90.00
#
_symmetry.space_group_name_H-M   'P 1'
#
loop_
_entity.id
_entity.type
_entity.pdbx_description
1 polymer ?
#
loop_
_entity_poly.entity_id
_entity_poly.type
_entity_poly.pdbx_seq_one_letter_code
_entity_poly.pdbx_strand_id
1 'polypeptide(L)'
;MKLPAFLTAIMLATSLPAFTAEKDTRVFELRTYHAAPGKLDALHARFREHTTVLFEKHGIHNIGYWVPIENADNLLIYVVAFPSREAGKTSWKEFMADPDWQKAYKASEADGVLVSKVDSVVMNATDFSPALTPAATGERLFELRTYTTPAGKLPDLHARFRDHTRALFEKHGMSNLLYWQLLPDQPGADVTLAYLLAHKDADSAKASWAAFRADADWIAAKKASEDKAGGSLTVPDGVKSVFMKATEYSPMR
;
A
#
# COMPACT_ATOMS: atom_id res chain seq x y z
N MET A 1 -70.78 -17.48 -19.26
CA MET A 1 -69.47 -18.12 -18.92
C MET A 1 -68.41 -17.15 -19.35
N LYS A 2 -67.77 -16.43 -18.36
CA LYS A 2 -66.71 -15.42 -18.62
C LYS A 2 -65.39 -16.04 -18.22
N LEU A 3 -64.45 -16.18 -19.14
CA LEU A 3 -63.05 -16.59 -18.85
C LEU A 3 -62.29 -15.43 -18.24
N PRO A 4 -61.43 -15.65 -17.23
CA PRO A 4 -60.50 -14.64 -16.77
C PRO A 4 -59.22 -14.64 -17.63
N ALA A 5 -58.80 -13.44 -18.05
CA ALA A 5 -57.54 -13.19 -18.72
C ALA A 5 -56.40 -13.20 -17.68
N PHE A 6 -55.43 -14.11 -17.81
CA PHE A 6 -54.19 -14.10 -17.05
C PHE A 6 -53.22 -13.10 -17.68
N LEU A 7 -52.90 -12.02 -16.97
CA LEU A 7 -51.81 -11.14 -17.31
C LEU A 7 -50.50 -11.75 -16.78
N THR A 8 -49.64 -12.22 -17.67
CA THR A 8 -48.28 -12.65 -17.34
C THR A 8 -47.35 -11.42 -17.31
N ALA A 9 -46.94 -11.00 -16.12
CA ALA A 9 -45.97 -9.94 -15.97
C ALA A 9 -44.58 -10.50 -16.26
N ILE A 10 -43.95 -10.08 -17.36
CA ILE A 10 -42.52 -10.38 -17.66
C ILE A 10 -41.67 -9.39 -16.88
N MET A 11 -40.99 -9.88 -15.82
CA MET A 11 -39.95 -9.12 -15.15
C MET A 11 -38.68 -9.13 -16.03
N LEU A 12 -38.38 -7.99 -16.63
CA LEU A 12 -37.07 -7.75 -17.25
C LEU A 12 -36.04 -7.55 -16.15
N ALA A 13 -35.20 -8.54 -15.89
CA ALA A 13 -34.03 -8.39 -15.04
C ALA A 13 -32.96 -7.58 -15.81
N THR A 14 -32.86 -6.28 -15.52
CA THR A 14 -31.73 -5.45 -15.98
C THR A 14 -30.50 -5.81 -15.20
N SER A 15 -29.61 -6.62 -15.78
CA SER A 15 -28.26 -6.82 -15.27
C SER A 15 -27.49 -5.51 -15.42
N LEU A 16 -27.20 -4.85 -14.29
CA LEU A 16 -26.24 -3.74 -14.25
C LEU A 16 -24.86 -4.32 -14.61
N PRO A 17 -24.08 -3.66 -15.51
CA PRO A 17 -22.72 -4.07 -15.77
C PRO A 17 -21.93 -3.96 -14.48
N ALA A 18 -21.27 -5.05 -14.06
CA ALA A 18 -20.30 -5.02 -13.00
C ALA A 18 -19.16 -4.10 -13.48
N PHE A 19 -19.01 -2.94 -12.84
CA PHE A 19 -17.83 -2.10 -13.00
C PHE A 19 -16.65 -2.90 -12.43
N THR A 20 -15.90 -3.57 -13.28
CA THR A 20 -14.56 -4.05 -12.91
C THR A 20 -13.70 -2.80 -12.79
N ALA A 21 -13.28 -2.46 -11.57
CA ALA A 21 -12.32 -1.38 -11.35
C ALA A 21 -11.08 -1.70 -12.20
N GLU A 22 -10.70 -0.76 -13.07
CA GLU A 22 -9.54 -0.93 -13.94
C GLU A 22 -8.29 -1.06 -13.05
N LYS A 23 -7.46 -2.06 -13.35
CA LYS A 23 -6.21 -2.32 -12.62
C LYS A 23 -5.31 -1.09 -12.72
N ASP A 24 -4.78 -0.63 -11.59
CA ASP A 24 -3.76 0.42 -11.58
C ASP A 24 -2.48 -0.11 -12.25
N THR A 25 -2.14 0.46 -13.40
CA THR A 25 -0.99 0.05 -14.23
C THR A 25 0.29 0.80 -13.90
N ARG A 26 0.23 1.75 -12.96
CA ARG A 26 1.40 2.51 -12.52
C ARG A 26 2.43 1.61 -11.84
N VAL A 27 3.67 2.04 -11.94
CA VAL A 27 4.78 1.50 -11.14
C VAL A 27 4.87 2.31 -9.86
N PHE A 28 4.94 1.64 -8.73
CA PHE A 28 5.07 2.25 -7.40
C PHE A 28 6.49 2.06 -6.88
N GLU A 29 6.96 3.02 -6.11
CA GLU A 29 8.22 2.91 -5.38
C GLU A 29 7.98 3.24 -3.91
N LEU A 30 8.18 2.24 -3.04
CA LEU A 30 8.19 2.39 -1.59
C LEU A 30 9.60 2.77 -1.17
N ARG A 31 9.73 3.90 -0.49
CA ARG A 31 11.00 4.38 0.04
C ARG A 31 10.95 4.52 1.55
N THR A 32 11.99 4.05 2.21
CA THR A 32 12.19 4.25 3.64
C THR A 32 13.45 5.07 3.84
N TYR A 33 13.29 6.28 4.32
CA TYR A 33 14.39 7.17 4.68
C TYR A 33 14.69 7.02 6.16
N HIS A 34 15.96 6.79 6.48
CA HIS A 34 16.47 6.81 7.83
C HIS A 34 17.10 8.19 8.07
N ALA A 35 16.38 9.06 8.78
CA ALA A 35 16.93 10.36 9.13
C ALA A 35 18.11 10.21 10.11
N ALA A 36 19.11 11.04 9.95
CA ALA A 36 20.19 11.11 10.93
C ALA A 36 19.66 11.52 12.32
N PRO A 37 20.32 11.16 13.42
CA PRO A 37 19.85 11.49 14.76
C PRO A 37 19.53 12.98 14.92
N GLY A 38 18.28 13.28 15.37
CA GLY A 38 17.77 14.64 15.54
C GLY A 38 17.46 15.40 14.25
N LYS A 39 17.47 14.76 13.08
CA LYS A 39 17.25 15.42 11.77
C LYS A 39 15.87 15.12 11.15
N LEU A 40 15.01 14.36 11.79
CA LEU A 40 13.71 13.98 11.23
C LEU A 40 12.81 15.22 10.97
N ASP A 41 12.76 16.18 11.88
CA ASP A 41 11.94 17.39 11.71
C ASP A 41 12.45 18.28 10.55
N ALA A 42 13.77 18.41 10.39
CA ALA A 42 14.36 19.11 9.26
C ALA A 42 14.10 18.37 7.93
N LEU A 43 14.08 17.03 7.96
CA LEU A 43 13.68 16.23 6.81
C LEU A 43 12.21 16.46 6.45
N HIS A 44 11.30 16.50 7.43
CA HIS A 44 9.88 16.84 7.22
C HIS A 44 9.72 18.24 6.61
N ALA A 45 10.44 19.23 7.12
CA ALA A 45 10.42 20.59 6.57
C ALA A 45 10.83 20.60 5.10
N ARG A 46 11.92 19.91 4.72
CA ARG A 46 12.36 19.79 3.33
C ARG A 46 11.31 19.13 2.43
N PHE A 47 10.63 18.08 2.92
CA PHE A 47 9.56 17.43 2.15
C PHE A 47 8.38 18.35 1.94
N ARG A 48 7.88 18.98 3.00
CA ARG A 48 6.73 19.87 2.98
C ARG A 48 6.94 21.10 2.11
N GLU A 49 8.11 21.73 2.21
CA GLU A 49 8.38 23.03 1.61
C GLU A 49 8.88 22.91 0.17
N HIS A 50 9.52 21.80 -0.19
CA HIS A 50 10.22 21.66 -1.46
C HIS A 50 9.97 20.34 -2.18
N THR A 51 10.20 19.20 -1.48
CA THR A 51 10.34 17.91 -2.16
C THR A 51 9.04 17.47 -2.84
N THR A 52 7.91 17.55 -2.15
CA THR A 52 6.61 17.07 -2.69
C THR A 52 6.19 17.82 -3.95
N VAL A 53 6.39 19.13 -3.99
CA VAL A 53 6.08 19.97 -5.17
C VAL A 53 7.03 19.67 -6.32
N LEU A 54 8.32 19.53 -6.04
CA LEU A 54 9.33 19.22 -7.05
C LEU A 54 9.18 17.78 -7.57
N PHE A 55 8.70 16.84 -6.76
CA PHE A 55 8.34 15.50 -7.24
C PHE A 55 7.27 15.58 -8.32
N GLU A 56 6.15 16.25 -8.08
CA GLU A 56 5.08 16.41 -9.09
C GLU A 56 5.55 17.13 -10.35
N LYS A 57 6.39 18.17 -10.20
CA LYS A 57 7.02 18.89 -11.32
C LYS A 57 7.74 17.94 -12.28
N HIS A 58 8.36 16.89 -11.76
CA HIS A 58 9.13 15.91 -12.52
C HIS A 58 8.39 14.59 -12.77
N GLY A 59 7.06 14.54 -12.60
CA GLY A 59 6.27 13.33 -12.85
C GLY A 59 6.49 12.21 -11.83
N ILE A 60 6.99 12.55 -10.64
CA ILE A 60 7.04 11.65 -9.48
C ILE A 60 5.75 11.88 -8.70
N HIS A 61 4.72 11.06 -8.92
CA HIS A 61 3.42 11.25 -8.31
C HIS A 61 3.40 10.86 -6.84
N ASN A 62 3.03 11.81 -5.98
CA ASN A 62 2.96 11.60 -4.54
C ASN A 62 1.74 10.74 -4.18
N ILE A 63 1.95 9.57 -3.54
CA ILE A 63 0.88 8.69 -3.07
C ILE A 63 0.61 8.90 -1.58
N GLY A 64 1.64 8.85 -0.76
CA GLY A 64 1.50 9.08 0.67
C GLY A 64 2.81 9.05 1.43
N TYR A 65 2.81 9.70 2.60
CA TYR A 65 3.96 9.90 3.48
C TYR A 65 3.57 9.60 4.92
N TRP A 66 4.31 8.74 5.58
CA TRP A 66 3.97 8.28 6.93
C TRP A 66 5.19 8.21 7.84
N VAL A 67 4.94 8.33 9.12
CA VAL A 67 5.90 8.12 10.20
C VAL A 67 5.44 6.95 11.05
N PRO A 68 6.29 5.96 11.34
CA PRO A 68 5.96 4.90 12.29
C PRO A 68 5.52 5.45 13.64
N ILE A 69 4.56 4.79 14.30
CA ILE A 69 4.13 5.16 15.67
C ILE A 69 5.30 4.96 16.65
N GLU A 70 5.98 3.81 16.54
CA GLU A 70 7.22 3.53 17.24
C GLU A 70 8.37 3.79 16.27
N ASN A 71 9.04 4.92 16.41
CA ASN A 71 10.01 5.43 15.44
C ASN A 71 11.40 5.69 16.06
N ALA A 72 11.94 4.68 16.74
CA ALA A 72 13.28 4.76 17.30
C ALA A 72 14.39 4.96 16.23
N ASP A 73 14.14 4.48 15.00
CA ASP A 73 15.07 4.56 13.87
C ASP A 73 14.91 5.84 13.03
N ASN A 74 14.11 6.81 13.47
CA ASN A 74 13.85 8.09 12.80
C ASN A 74 13.43 7.92 11.33
N LEU A 75 12.48 7.04 11.05
CA LEU A 75 12.03 6.72 9.70
C LEU A 75 11.01 7.72 9.17
N LEU A 76 11.14 8.05 7.88
CA LEU A 76 10.08 8.56 7.03
C LEU A 76 9.84 7.52 5.93
N ILE A 77 8.61 6.98 5.88
CA ILE A 77 8.19 5.97 4.89
C ILE A 77 7.25 6.65 3.90
N TYR A 78 7.49 6.47 2.60
CA TYR A 78 6.61 7.05 1.61
C TYR A 78 6.51 6.21 0.34
N VAL A 79 5.43 6.41 -0.39
CA VAL A 79 5.18 5.79 -1.68
C VAL A 79 4.98 6.87 -2.73
N VAL A 80 5.66 6.70 -3.85
CA VAL A 80 5.45 7.47 -5.07
C VAL A 80 5.07 6.55 -6.23
N ALA A 81 4.52 7.11 -7.30
CA ALA A 81 4.13 6.34 -8.48
C ALA A 81 4.59 7.01 -9.77
N PHE A 82 4.74 6.18 -10.81
CA PHE A 82 5.18 6.58 -12.14
C PHE A 82 4.33 5.86 -13.19
N PRO A 83 4.15 6.43 -14.39
CA PRO A 83 3.47 5.74 -15.49
C PRO A 83 4.14 4.42 -15.88
N SER A 84 5.47 4.33 -15.78
CA SER A 84 6.26 3.12 -16.08
C SER A 84 7.60 3.12 -15.32
N ARG A 85 8.30 1.98 -15.34
CA ARG A 85 9.65 1.85 -14.78
C ARG A 85 10.64 2.83 -15.42
N GLU A 86 10.56 2.99 -16.74
CA GLU A 86 11.47 3.88 -17.48
C GLU A 86 11.15 5.36 -17.22
N ALA A 87 9.85 5.70 -17.13
CA ALA A 87 9.45 7.05 -16.72
C ALA A 87 9.99 7.38 -15.33
N GLY A 88 9.93 6.44 -14.38
CA GLY A 88 10.48 6.64 -13.04
C GLY A 88 11.99 6.95 -13.04
N LYS A 89 12.79 6.20 -13.84
CA LYS A 89 14.23 6.47 -13.98
C LYS A 89 14.50 7.88 -14.53
N THR A 90 13.73 8.29 -15.53
CA THR A 90 13.83 9.62 -16.14
C THR A 90 13.45 10.71 -15.13
N SER A 91 12.31 10.55 -14.46
CA SER A 91 11.81 11.48 -13.44
C SER A 91 12.82 11.70 -12.30
N TRP A 92 13.39 10.61 -11.77
CA TRP A 92 14.44 10.73 -10.75
C TRP A 92 15.67 11.47 -11.23
N LYS A 93 16.13 11.19 -12.46
CA LYS A 93 17.28 11.87 -13.06
C LYS A 93 17.02 13.37 -13.21
N GLU A 94 15.86 13.75 -13.72
CA GLU A 94 15.48 15.15 -13.92
C GLU A 94 15.30 15.89 -12.59
N PHE A 95 14.64 15.27 -11.61
CA PHE A 95 14.51 15.81 -10.26
C PHE A 95 15.88 16.07 -9.61
N MET A 96 16.81 15.12 -9.67
CA MET A 96 18.14 15.27 -9.08
C MET A 96 18.98 16.37 -9.78
N ALA A 97 18.69 16.65 -11.05
CA ALA A 97 19.36 17.72 -11.83
C ALA A 97 18.69 19.09 -11.66
N ASP A 98 17.52 19.18 -11.03
CA ASP A 98 16.76 20.42 -10.87
C ASP A 98 17.52 21.42 -9.97
N PRO A 99 17.79 22.67 -10.44
CA PRO A 99 18.49 23.68 -9.64
C PRO A 99 17.76 24.05 -8.34
N ASP A 100 16.41 24.05 -8.34
CA ASP A 100 15.62 24.34 -7.14
C ASP A 100 15.78 23.24 -6.11
N TRP A 101 15.79 21.97 -6.56
CA TRP A 101 16.09 20.83 -5.69
C TRP A 101 17.52 20.91 -5.11
N GLN A 102 18.52 21.16 -5.95
CA GLN A 102 19.91 21.24 -5.50
C GLN A 102 20.10 22.35 -4.46
N LYS A 103 19.45 23.51 -4.67
CA LYS A 103 19.45 24.62 -3.72
C LYS A 103 18.80 24.22 -2.39
N ALA A 104 17.59 23.62 -2.42
CA ALA A 104 16.86 23.18 -1.25
C ALA A 104 17.62 22.08 -0.49
N TYR A 105 18.18 21.12 -1.22
CA TYR A 105 19.02 20.04 -0.67
C TYR A 105 20.22 20.61 0.09
N LYS A 106 21.03 21.46 -0.57
CA LYS A 106 22.21 22.10 0.02
C LYS A 106 21.86 22.95 1.25
N ALA A 107 20.77 23.72 1.19
CA ALA A 107 20.34 24.57 2.30
C ALA A 107 19.91 23.72 3.50
N SER A 108 19.17 22.66 3.28
CA SER A 108 18.67 21.79 4.33
C SER A 108 19.77 20.95 5.02
N GLU A 109 20.90 20.74 4.36
CA GLU A 109 22.04 19.97 4.89
C GLU A 109 23.21 20.86 5.37
N ALA A 110 22.99 22.18 5.49
CA ALA A 110 24.02 23.11 5.97
C ALA A 110 24.58 22.73 7.37
N ASP A 111 23.72 22.19 8.23
CA ASP A 111 24.06 21.72 9.58
C ASP A 111 24.28 20.19 9.65
N GLY A 112 24.58 19.55 8.53
CA GLY A 112 24.86 18.13 8.41
C GLY A 112 23.82 17.36 7.65
N VAL A 113 24.13 16.11 7.34
CA VAL A 113 23.33 15.21 6.52
C VAL A 113 21.98 14.92 7.18
N LEU A 114 20.89 15.04 6.43
CA LEU A 114 19.54 14.73 6.93
C LEU A 114 19.21 13.23 6.84
N VAL A 115 19.70 12.53 5.82
CA VAL A 115 19.34 11.13 5.55
C VAL A 115 20.61 10.27 5.55
N SER A 116 20.69 9.35 6.49
CA SER A 116 21.84 8.44 6.64
C SER A 116 21.76 7.22 5.73
N LYS A 117 20.52 6.77 5.41
CA LYS A 117 20.25 5.60 4.58
C LYS A 117 18.91 5.74 3.86
N VAL A 118 18.84 5.17 2.66
CA VAL A 118 17.60 5.04 1.90
C VAL A 118 17.44 3.58 1.48
N ASP A 119 16.33 2.97 1.87
CA ASP A 119 15.87 1.71 1.30
C ASP A 119 14.79 2.02 0.25
N SER A 120 14.83 1.34 -0.89
CA SER A 120 13.86 1.53 -1.98
C SER A 120 13.47 0.19 -2.57
N VAL A 121 12.16 0.02 -2.82
CA VAL A 121 11.59 -1.17 -3.46
C VAL A 121 10.60 -0.73 -4.52
N VAL A 122 10.74 -1.28 -5.72
CA VAL A 122 9.88 -0.96 -6.86
C VAL A 122 8.88 -2.07 -7.11
N MET A 123 7.60 -1.69 -7.31
CA MET A 123 6.47 -2.60 -7.24
C MET A 123 5.41 -2.28 -8.29
N ASN A 124 4.59 -3.29 -8.65
CA ASN A 124 3.33 -3.11 -9.37
C ASN A 124 2.16 -3.43 -8.44
N ALA A 125 1.01 -2.81 -8.70
CA ALA A 125 -0.23 -3.24 -8.07
C ALA A 125 -0.55 -4.68 -8.49
N THR A 126 -1.02 -5.50 -7.52
CA THR A 126 -1.57 -6.83 -7.81
C THR A 126 -2.88 -6.70 -8.60
N ASP A 127 -3.34 -7.79 -9.20
CA ASP A 127 -4.64 -7.85 -9.89
C ASP A 127 -5.84 -7.70 -8.95
N PHE A 128 -5.63 -7.91 -7.65
CA PHE A 128 -6.64 -7.74 -6.61
C PHE A 128 -6.45 -6.47 -5.78
N SER A 129 -5.49 -5.59 -6.10
CA SER A 129 -5.37 -4.29 -5.44
C SER A 129 -6.60 -3.44 -5.74
N PRO A 130 -7.22 -2.79 -4.74
CA PRO A 130 -8.25 -1.79 -5.02
C PRO A 130 -7.70 -0.68 -5.92
N ALA A 131 -8.59 -0.06 -6.70
CA ALA A 131 -8.24 1.19 -7.35
C ALA A 131 -7.91 2.25 -6.27
N LEU A 132 -6.84 3.00 -6.49
CA LEU A 132 -6.48 4.09 -5.59
C LEU A 132 -7.58 5.16 -5.67
N THR A 133 -8.40 5.25 -4.63
CA THR A 133 -9.36 6.34 -4.48
C THR A 133 -8.67 7.55 -3.87
N PRO A 134 -9.00 8.78 -4.31
CA PRO A 134 -8.55 9.99 -3.63
C PRO A 134 -8.85 9.89 -2.14
N ALA A 135 -7.91 10.35 -1.33
CA ALA A 135 -7.89 10.15 0.12
C ALA A 135 -9.22 10.44 0.80
N ALA A 136 -9.66 9.53 1.66
CA ALA A 136 -10.61 9.87 2.69
C ALA A 136 -9.95 10.90 3.61
N THR A 137 -10.59 12.03 3.81
CA THR A 137 -10.15 13.06 4.75
C THR A 137 -10.40 12.59 6.18
N GLY A 138 -9.39 12.59 7.02
CA GLY A 138 -9.50 12.26 8.44
C GLY A 138 -8.24 11.58 8.96
N GLU A 139 -8.01 11.72 10.27
CA GLU A 139 -6.92 11.01 10.91
C GLU A 139 -7.22 9.51 10.95
N ARG A 140 -6.36 8.71 10.31
CA ARG A 140 -6.40 7.25 10.31
C ARG A 140 -5.08 6.69 10.79
N LEU A 141 -5.14 5.48 11.32
CA LEU A 141 -3.96 4.67 11.55
C LEU A 141 -3.69 3.82 10.31
N PHE A 142 -2.50 3.94 9.74
CA PHE A 142 -2.05 3.13 8.62
C PHE A 142 -1.23 1.95 9.10
N GLU A 143 -1.28 0.85 8.35
CA GLU A 143 -0.49 -0.34 8.63
C GLU A 143 0.13 -0.85 7.33
N LEU A 144 1.46 -0.70 7.22
CA LEU A 144 2.25 -1.31 6.14
C LEU A 144 2.62 -2.73 6.55
N ARG A 145 2.22 -3.69 5.72
CA ARG A 145 2.53 -5.10 5.97
C ARG A 145 3.33 -5.70 4.83
N THR A 146 4.27 -6.55 5.18
CA THR A 146 5.08 -7.31 4.24
C THR A 146 5.04 -8.78 4.61
N TYR A 147 4.67 -9.63 3.66
CA TYR A 147 4.63 -11.07 3.82
C TYR A 147 5.70 -11.70 2.95
N THR A 148 6.50 -12.60 3.55
CA THR A 148 7.47 -13.42 2.85
C THR A 148 6.99 -14.86 2.83
N THR A 149 6.87 -15.43 1.63
CA THR A 149 6.47 -16.82 1.42
C THR A 149 7.68 -17.75 1.30
N PRO A 150 7.51 -19.06 1.53
CA PRO A 150 8.43 -20.03 0.99
C PRO A 150 8.49 -19.91 -0.55
N ALA A 151 9.62 -20.29 -1.15
CA ALA A 151 9.79 -20.25 -2.61
C ALA A 151 8.66 -20.99 -3.33
N GLY A 152 8.14 -20.37 -4.40
CA GLY A 152 7.06 -20.91 -5.23
C GLY A 152 5.64 -20.75 -4.66
N LYS A 153 5.46 -20.24 -3.42
CA LYS A 153 4.12 -20.13 -2.79
C LYS A 153 3.48 -18.74 -2.87
N LEU A 154 4.14 -17.75 -3.46
CA LEU A 154 3.56 -16.42 -3.64
C LEU A 154 2.25 -16.43 -4.44
N PRO A 155 2.09 -17.21 -5.53
CA PRO A 155 0.82 -17.29 -6.25
C PRO A 155 -0.34 -17.83 -5.37
N ASP A 156 -0.10 -18.81 -4.51
CA ASP A 156 -1.10 -19.34 -3.58
C ASP A 156 -1.49 -18.31 -2.51
N LEU A 157 -0.51 -17.53 -2.02
CA LEU A 157 -0.78 -16.40 -1.12
C LEU A 157 -1.63 -15.34 -1.81
N HIS A 158 -1.31 -14.97 -3.06
CA HIS A 158 -2.11 -14.03 -3.85
C HIS A 158 -3.54 -14.52 -4.06
N ALA A 159 -3.74 -15.81 -4.37
CA ALA A 159 -5.07 -16.41 -4.49
C ALA A 159 -5.86 -16.29 -3.18
N ARG A 160 -5.25 -16.62 -2.03
CA ARG A 160 -5.91 -16.47 -0.72
C ARG A 160 -6.30 -15.02 -0.43
N PHE A 161 -5.47 -14.04 -0.78
CA PHE A 161 -5.79 -12.63 -0.61
C PHE A 161 -6.93 -12.18 -1.52
N ARG A 162 -6.89 -12.56 -2.80
CA ARG A 162 -7.92 -12.24 -3.80
C ARG A 162 -9.28 -12.82 -3.43
N ASP A 163 -9.30 -14.10 -3.08
CA ASP A 163 -10.54 -14.86 -2.99
C ASP A 163 -11.18 -14.74 -1.59
N HIS A 164 -10.40 -14.46 -0.54
CA HIS A 164 -10.88 -14.50 0.84
C HIS A 164 -10.41 -13.33 1.70
N THR A 165 -9.09 -13.08 1.80
CA THR A 165 -8.53 -12.26 2.88
C THR A 165 -9.02 -10.81 2.83
N ARG A 166 -9.09 -10.20 1.65
CA ARG A 166 -9.53 -8.81 1.49
C ARG A 166 -10.96 -8.58 1.96
N ALA A 167 -11.87 -9.45 1.54
CA ALA A 167 -13.28 -9.36 1.96
C ALA A 167 -13.43 -9.54 3.47
N LEU A 168 -12.63 -10.42 4.07
CA LEU A 168 -12.61 -10.62 5.51
C LEU A 168 -11.99 -9.44 6.26
N PHE A 169 -11.00 -8.77 5.71
CA PHE A 169 -10.48 -7.53 6.27
C PHE A 169 -11.59 -6.46 6.34
N GLU A 170 -12.32 -6.25 5.24
CA GLU A 170 -13.46 -5.31 5.20
C GLU A 170 -14.57 -5.69 6.19
N LYS A 171 -14.93 -6.99 6.27
CA LYS A 171 -15.90 -7.53 7.23
C LYS A 171 -15.54 -7.14 8.66
N HIS A 172 -14.25 -7.08 8.97
CA HIS A 172 -13.74 -6.74 10.31
C HIS A 172 -13.27 -5.29 10.46
N GLY A 173 -13.68 -4.38 9.55
CA GLY A 173 -13.46 -2.95 9.68
C GLY A 173 -12.05 -2.47 9.33
N MET A 174 -11.26 -3.29 8.63
CA MET A 174 -9.96 -2.91 8.07
C MET A 174 -10.14 -2.43 6.62
N SER A 175 -9.70 -1.21 6.30
CA SER A 175 -9.80 -0.68 4.94
C SER A 175 -8.63 -1.16 4.09
N ASN A 176 -8.94 -1.86 2.99
CA ASN A 176 -7.95 -2.24 1.99
C ASN A 176 -7.57 -1.03 1.14
N LEU A 177 -6.30 -0.63 1.12
CA LEU A 177 -5.83 0.52 0.33
C LEU A 177 -5.08 0.10 -0.92
N LEU A 178 -3.95 -0.59 -0.77
CA LEU A 178 -3.07 -0.99 -1.87
C LEU A 178 -2.43 -2.34 -1.58
N TYR A 179 -2.26 -3.15 -2.62
CA TYR A 179 -1.56 -4.43 -2.59
C TYR A 179 -0.56 -4.48 -3.73
N TRP A 180 0.69 -4.79 -3.42
CA TRP A 180 1.79 -4.78 -4.38
C TRP A 180 2.54 -6.10 -4.42
N GLN A 181 3.02 -6.43 -5.60
CA GLN A 181 4.10 -7.38 -5.83
C GLN A 181 5.34 -6.63 -6.29
N LEU A 182 6.51 -7.08 -5.88
CA LEU A 182 7.77 -6.50 -6.29
C LEU A 182 8.00 -6.73 -7.78
N LEU A 183 8.71 -5.78 -8.44
CA LEU A 183 9.15 -6.02 -9.82
C LEU A 183 10.16 -7.16 -9.86
N PRO A 184 10.24 -7.92 -10.98
CA PRO A 184 11.09 -9.12 -11.08
C PRO A 184 12.59 -8.86 -10.85
N ASP A 185 13.05 -7.63 -11.03
CA ASP A 185 14.44 -7.20 -10.79
C ASP A 185 14.74 -6.84 -9.32
N GLN A 186 13.73 -6.93 -8.45
CA GLN A 186 13.88 -6.60 -7.02
C GLN A 186 14.23 -7.86 -6.20
N PRO A 187 15.14 -7.75 -5.22
CA PRO A 187 15.39 -8.85 -4.30
C PRO A 187 14.11 -9.33 -3.60
N GLY A 188 13.83 -10.63 -3.65
CA GLY A 188 12.64 -11.23 -3.04
C GLY A 188 11.34 -11.05 -3.82
N ALA A 189 11.41 -10.69 -5.11
CA ALA A 189 10.24 -10.46 -5.97
C ALA A 189 9.33 -11.69 -6.09
N ASP A 190 9.89 -12.87 -6.02
CA ASP A 190 9.23 -14.17 -6.16
C ASP A 190 8.60 -14.70 -4.86
N VAL A 191 8.82 -14.01 -3.73
CA VAL A 191 8.38 -14.44 -2.40
C VAL A 191 7.68 -13.36 -1.59
N THR A 192 7.58 -12.11 -2.08
CA THR A 192 7.10 -10.98 -1.27
C THR A 192 5.77 -10.43 -1.76
N LEU A 193 4.81 -10.30 -0.83
CA LEU A 193 3.60 -9.49 -0.96
C LEU A 193 3.71 -8.31 0.03
N ALA A 194 3.60 -7.08 -0.46
CA ALA A 194 3.48 -5.89 0.38
C ALA A 194 2.07 -5.29 0.25
N TYR A 195 1.53 -4.73 1.33
CA TYR A 195 0.24 -4.07 1.27
C TYR A 195 0.04 -3.03 2.37
N LEU A 196 -0.88 -2.11 2.11
CA LEU A 196 -1.23 -1.01 3.01
C LEU A 196 -2.70 -1.12 3.41
N LEU A 197 -2.95 -1.13 4.71
CA LEU A 197 -4.28 -1.01 5.31
C LEU A 197 -4.44 0.34 6.00
N ALA A 198 -5.71 0.73 6.22
CA ALA A 198 -6.05 1.77 7.17
C ALA A 198 -7.06 1.27 8.19
N HIS A 199 -6.91 1.76 9.41
CA HIS A 199 -7.78 1.54 10.55
C HIS A 199 -8.27 2.90 11.05
N LYS A 200 -9.40 2.90 11.75
CA LYS A 200 -9.89 4.13 12.39
C LYS A 200 -8.86 4.66 13.39
N ASP A 201 -8.37 3.80 14.28
CA ASP A 201 -7.42 4.09 15.36
C ASP A 201 -6.75 2.78 15.85
N ALA A 202 -5.88 2.87 16.86
CA ALA A 202 -5.14 1.74 17.39
C ALA A 202 -6.03 0.69 18.10
N ASP A 203 -7.05 1.13 18.82
CA ASP A 203 -7.98 0.23 19.49
C ASP A 203 -8.84 -0.53 18.48
N SER A 204 -9.31 0.16 17.45
CA SER A 204 -10.03 -0.44 16.33
C SER A 204 -9.15 -1.45 15.59
N ALA A 205 -7.88 -1.14 15.32
CA ALA A 205 -6.93 -2.07 14.69
C ALA A 205 -6.77 -3.34 15.53
N LYS A 206 -6.56 -3.19 16.84
CA LYS A 206 -6.43 -4.33 17.78
C LYS A 206 -7.69 -5.21 17.78
N ALA A 207 -8.87 -4.59 17.87
CA ALA A 207 -10.15 -5.31 17.86
C ALA A 207 -10.39 -6.02 16.51
N SER A 208 -10.15 -5.34 15.39
CA SER A 208 -10.30 -5.88 14.03
C SER A 208 -9.41 -7.09 13.81
N TRP A 209 -8.14 -7.01 14.20
CA TRP A 209 -7.21 -8.14 14.08
C TRP A 209 -7.58 -9.32 14.98
N ALA A 210 -8.11 -9.06 16.19
CA ALA A 210 -8.58 -10.12 17.08
C ALA A 210 -9.79 -10.85 16.47
N ALA A 211 -10.79 -10.08 15.99
CA ALA A 211 -11.99 -10.61 15.36
C ALA A 211 -11.68 -11.39 14.07
N PHE A 212 -10.82 -10.83 13.20
CA PHE A 212 -10.37 -11.49 11.98
C PHE A 212 -9.70 -12.85 12.26
N ARG A 213 -8.78 -12.90 13.23
CA ARG A 213 -8.11 -14.18 13.57
C ARG A 213 -9.03 -15.23 14.15
N ALA A 214 -10.13 -14.84 14.78
CA ALA A 214 -11.13 -15.74 15.37
C ALA A 214 -12.25 -16.11 14.37
N ASP A 215 -12.29 -15.49 13.19
CA ASP A 215 -13.32 -15.72 12.19
C ASP A 215 -13.22 -17.14 11.60
N ALA A 216 -14.34 -17.88 11.63
CA ALA A 216 -14.39 -19.25 11.12
C ALA A 216 -14.10 -19.33 9.61
N ASP A 217 -14.54 -18.31 8.82
CA ASP A 217 -14.29 -18.25 7.39
C ASP A 217 -12.79 -18.05 7.13
N TRP A 218 -12.13 -17.20 7.94
CA TRP A 218 -10.67 -17.02 7.86
C TRP A 218 -9.92 -18.32 8.20
N ILE A 219 -10.30 -18.98 9.30
CA ILE A 219 -9.66 -20.22 9.74
C ILE A 219 -9.78 -21.29 8.64
N ALA A 220 -10.97 -21.44 8.05
CA ALA A 220 -11.21 -22.37 6.96
C ALA A 220 -10.42 -22.02 5.69
N ALA A 221 -10.44 -20.76 5.26
CA ALA A 221 -9.71 -20.30 4.07
C ALA A 221 -8.20 -20.45 4.23
N LYS A 222 -7.66 -20.10 5.40
CA LYS A 222 -6.25 -20.31 5.73
C LYS A 222 -5.88 -21.78 5.62
N LYS A 223 -6.63 -22.66 6.30
CA LYS A 223 -6.37 -24.10 6.28
C LYS A 223 -6.43 -24.66 4.86
N ALA A 224 -7.49 -24.38 4.11
CA ALA A 224 -7.67 -24.88 2.75
C ALA A 224 -6.54 -24.45 1.81
N SER A 225 -6.10 -23.19 1.89
CA SER A 225 -5.00 -22.67 1.08
C SER A 225 -3.65 -23.28 1.44
N GLU A 226 -3.39 -23.54 2.72
CA GLU A 226 -2.17 -24.20 3.21
C GLU A 226 -2.15 -25.68 2.89
N ASP A 227 -3.27 -26.39 3.01
CA ASP A 227 -3.41 -27.79 2.59
C ASP A 227 -3.14 -27.96 1.09
N LYS A 228 -3.75 -27.09 0.26
CA LYS A 228 -3.53 -27.05 -1.19
C LYS A 228 -2.07 -26.79 -1.56
N ALA A 229 -1.42 -25.89 -0.88
CA ALA A 229 -0.02 -25.53 -1.10
C ALA A 229 0.97 -26.51 -0.47
N GLY A 230 0.52 -27.50 0.29
CA GLY A 230 1.39 -28.44 0.99
C GLY A 230 2.18 -27.83 2.14
N GLY A 231 1.60 -26.84 2.86
CA GLY A 231 2.16 -26.22 4.05
C GLY A 231 1.96 -24.70 4.10
N SER A 232 2.54 -24.05 5.13
CA SER A 232 2.38 -22.62 5.38
C SER A 232 2.69 -21.76 4.15
N LEU A 233 1.91 -20.71 3.96
CA LEU A 233 2.13 -19.70 2.92
C LEU A 233 3.03 -18.55 3.39
N THR A 234 3.52 -18.59 4.63
CA THR A 234 4.52 -17.63 5.12
C THR A 234 5.65 -18.37 5.82
N VAL A 235 6.87 -17.86 5.66
CA VAL A 235 8.01 -18.38 6.43
C VAL A 235 7.87 -17.98 7.91
N PRO A 236 8.56 -18.65 8.85
CA PRO A 236 8.69 -18.17 10.23
C PRO A 236 9.16 -16.69 10.21
N ASP A 237 8.55 -15.83 11.03
CA ASP A 237 8.81 -14.40 11.09
C ASP A 237 8.68 -13.63 9.76
N GLY A 238 8.07 -14.26 8.75
CA GLY A 238 7.86 -13.70 7.42
C GLY A 238 6.71 -12.67 7.32
N VAL A 239 5.99 -12.41 8.43
CA VAL A 239 4.94 -11.38 8.49
C VAL A 239 5.47 -10.21 9.29
N LYS A 240 5.71 -9.09 8.61
CA LYS A 240 6.11 -7.82 9.24
C LYS A 240 4.97 -6.83 9.15
N SER A 241 4.85 -5.98 10.18
CA SER A 241 3.82 -4.95 10.28
C SER A 241 4.44 -3.69 10.89
N VAL A 242 4.13 -2.53 10.30
CA VAL A 242 4.53 -1.21 10.81
C VAL A 242 3.28 -0.35 10.87
N PHE A 243 2.87 0.05 12.07
CA PHE A 243 1.81 1.03 12.27
C PHE A 243 2.36 2.45 12.12
N MET A 244 1.63 3.30 11.38
CA MET A 244 2.11 4.61 10.95
C MET A 244 1.01 5.65 11.02
N LYS A 245 1.41 6.91 11.22
CA LYS A 245 0.57 8.09 11.01
C LYS A 245 0.98 8.82 9.74
N ALA A 246 0.00 9.34 9.00
CA ALA A 246 0.28 10.20 7.87
C ALA A 246 0.88 11.53 8.34
N THR A 247 1.82 12.06 7.54
CA THR A 247 2.32 13.42 7.74
C THR A 247 1.28 14.44 7.28
N GLU A 248 1.39 15.69 7.73
CA GLU A 248 0.47 16.77 7.34
C GLU A 248 0.51 17.11 5.86
N TYR A 249 1.62 16.82 5.18
CA TYR A 249 1.79 17.00 3.73
C TYR A 249 1.48 15.74 2.90
N SER A 250 1.03 14.66 3.54
CA SER A 250 0.67 13.43 2.83
C SER A 250 -0.64 13.61 2.05
N PRO A 251 -0.70 13.25 0.74
CA PRO A 251 -1.97 13.20 0.02
C PRO A 251 -2.94 12.16 0.58
N MET A 252 -2.42 11.03 1.06
CA MET A 252 -3.20 9.97 1.70
C MET A 252 -3.18 10.14 3.23
N ARG A 253 -4.31 10.54 3.80
CA ARG A 253 -4.49 10.79 5.24
C ARG A 253 -5.71 10.08 5.79
#